data_9e7f7edcd17d66026583e790a2f81299
#
_entry.id   9e7f7edcd17d66026583e790a2f81299
#
_cell.length_a   1.000
_cell.length_b   1.000
_cell.length_c   1.000
_cell.angle_alpha   90.00
_cell.angle_beta   90.00
_cell.angle_gamma   90.00
#
_symmetry.space_group_name_H-M   'P 1'
#
loop_
_entity.id
_entity.type
_entity.pdbx_description
1 polymer ?
#
loop_
_entity_poly.entity_id
_entity_poly.type
_entity_poly.pdbx_seq_one_letter_code
_entity_poly.pdbx_strand_id
1 'polypeptide(L)'
;MFLSVQATGMELTDAMKSYAEEKFHLLEKYYDRIEEVRCELRMDSNKHNQGKVYMCTGHLFVPGKDFYVEKEEEDLYKAIDKVRDHLQEMLVDWKEKARG
;
A
#
# COMPACT_ATOMS: atom_id res chain seq x y z
N MET A 1 -13.54 -4.34 5.48
CA MET A 1 -12.68 -3.34 4.82
C MET A 1 -12.80 -3.47 3.31
N PHE A 2 -12.97 -2.35 2.64
CA PHE A 2 -12.92 -2.34 1.18
C PHE A 2 -11.48 -2.19 0.72
N LEU A 3 -11.10 -2.96 -0.28
CA LEU A 3 -9.75 -2.93 -0.82
C LEU A 3 -9.81 -2.81 -2.32
N SER A 4 -9.14 -1.78 -2.88
CA SER A 4 -9.02 -1.64 -4.32
C SER A 4 -7.54 -1.66 -4.70
N VAL A 5 -7.23 -2.33 -5.80
CA VAL A 5 -5.89 -2.40 -6.37
C VAL A 5 -6.02 -1.98 -7.83
N GLN A 6 -5.31 -0.93 -8.22
CA GLN A 6 -5.33 -0.41 -9.58
C GLN A 6 -3.90 -0.22 -10.09
N ALA A 7 -3.74 -0.21 -11.39
CA ALA A 7 -2.44 0.04 -12.02
C ALA A 7 -2.58 1.10 -13.11
N THR A 8 -1.57 1.96 -13.23
CA THR A 8 -1.51 3.01 -14.24
C THR A 8 -0.16 2.91 -14.95
N GLY A 9 -0.18 2.97 -16.29
CA GLY A 9 1.04 2.88 -17.08
C GLY A 9 1.68 1.50 -17.12
N MET A 10 0.95 0.48 -16.69
CA MET A 10 1.39 -0.90 -16.69
C MET A 10 0.18 -1.83 -16.60
N GLU A 11 0.37 -3.09 -16.97
CA GLU A 11 -0.67 -4.09 -16.82
C GLU A 11 -0.73 -4.58 -15.37
N LEU A 12 -1.94 -4.70 -14.84
CA LEU A 12 -2.17 -5.31 -13.54
C LEU A 12 -2.44 -6.80 -13.75
N THR A 13 -1.44 -7.63 -13.49
CA THR A 13 -1.63 -9.09 -13.62
C THR A 13 -2.37 -9.64 -12.42
N ASP A 14 -2.97 -10.82 -12.58
CA ASP A 14 -3.67 -11.50 -11.48
C ASP A 14 -2.72 -11.76 -10.30
N ALA A 15 -1.47 -12.12 -10.59
CA ALA A 15 -0.47 -12.36 -9.56
C ALA A 15 -0.18 -11.11 -8.73
N MET A 16 -0.02 -9.98 -9.40
CA MET A 16 0.24 -8.68 -8.73
C MET A 16 -0.94 -8.28 -7.86
N LYS A 17 -2.14 -8.41 -8.41
CA LYS A 17 -3.36 -8.05 -7.69
C LYS A 17 -3.55 -8.93 -6.46
N SER A 18 -3.40 -10.24 -6.61
CA SER A 18 -3.53 -11.18 -5.50
C SER A 18 -2.50 -10.93 -4.41
N TYR A 19 -1.26 -10.64 -4.80
CA TYR A 19 -0.21 -10.34 -3.85
C TYR A 19 -0.53 -9.09 -3.02
N ALA A 20 -0.94 -8.01 -3.70
CA ALA A 20 -1.30 -6.77 -3.03
C ALA A 20 -2.49 -6.97 -2.09
N GLU A 21 -3.52 -7.66 -2.57
CA GLU A 21 -4.70 -7.94 -1.76
C GLU A 21 -4.34 -8.73 -0.50
N GLU A 22 -3.53 -9.77 -0.64
CA GLU A 22 -3.10 -10.59 0.48
C GLU A 22 -2.33 -9.75 1.50
N LYS A 23 -1.38 -8.94 1.03
CA LYS A 23 -0.56 -8.11 1.93
C LYS A 23 -1.36 -7.06 2.66
N PHE A 24 -2.26 -6.36 1.97
CA PHE A 24 -3.04 -5.31 2.61
C PHE A 24 -4.10 -5.86 3.56
N HIS A 25 -4.65 -7.05 3.28
CA HIS A 25 -5.56 -7.69 4.21
C HIS A 25 -4.91 -8.01 5.56
N LEU A 26 -3.60 -8.21 5.60
CA LEU A 26 -2.89 -8.45 6.85
C LEU A 26 -2.98 -7.28 7.83
N LEU A 27 -3.27 -6.07 7.33
CA LEU A 27 -3.43 -4.90 8.19
C LEU A 27 -4.62 -5.04 9.15
N GLU A 28 -5.60 -5.86 8.79
CA GLU A 28 -6.77 -6.08 9.66
C GLU A 28 -6.41 -6.74 10.99
N LYS A 29 -5.24 -7.39 11.07
CA LYS A 29 -4.75 -7.96 12.33
C LYS A 29 -4.39 -6.88 13.36
N TYR A 30 -4.12 -5.66 12.90
CA TYR A 30 -3.67 -4.57 13.75
C TYR A 30 -4.79 -3.61 14.14
N TYR A 31 -5.87 -3.61 13.38
CA TYR A 31 -7.02 -2.76 13.68
C TYR A 31 -8.22 -3.29 12.93
N ASP A 32 -9.31 -3.54 13.65
CA ASP A 32 -10.51 -4.18 13.09
C ASP A 32 -11.51 -3.19 12.47
N ARG A 33 -11.23 -1.88 12.54
CA ARG A 33 -12.12 -0.85 12.01
C ARG A 33 -11.58 -0.12 10.80
N ILE A 34 -10.71 -0.76 10.05
CA ILE A 34 -10.23 -0.21 8.78
C ILE A 34 -11.40 -0.19 7.81
N GLU A 35 -11.72 0.99 7.29
CA GLU A 35 -12.83 1.17 6.36
C GLU A 35 -12.45 0.81 4.93
N GLU A 36 -11.28 1.30 4.49
CA GLU A 36 -10.86 1.13 3.11
C GLU A 36 -9.34 1.22 2.98
N VAL A 37 -8.79 0.46 2.02
CA VAL A 37 -7.41 0.64 1.56
C VAL A 37 -7.44 0.75 0.04
N ARG A 38 -6.83 1.81 -0.48
CA ARG A 38 -6.66 2.01 -1.92
C ARG A 38 -5.19 1.84 -2.25
N CYS A 39 -4.89 0.92 -3.15
CA CYS A 39 -3.53 0.66 -3.61
C CYS A 39 -3.44 1.02 -5.09
N GLU A 40 -2.45 1.82 -5.45
CA GLU A 40 -2.17 2.10 -6.86
C GLU A 40 -0.74 1.72 -7.19
N LEU A 41 -0.57 1.05 -8.32
CA LEU A 41 0.73 0.60 -8.82
C LEU A 41 1.05 1.36 -10.10
N ARG A 42 2.28 1.83 -10.23
CA ARG A 42 2.76 2.55 -11.42
C ARG A 42 4.15 2.05 -11.79
N MET A 43 4.46 2.17 -13.07
CA MET A 43 5.79 1.86 -13.58
C MET A 43 6.30 3.04 -14.38
N ASP A 44 7.54 3.44 -14.12
CA ASP A 44 8.22 4.47 -14.89
C ASP A 44 9.53 3.89 -15.41
N SER A 45 9.65 3.80 -16.75
CA SER A 45 10.82 3.19 -17.37
C SER A 45 11.99 4.14 -17.55
N ASN A 46 11.79 5.44 -17.36
CA ASN A 46 12.82 6.46 -17.63
C ASN A 46 13.30 7.21 -16.40
N LYS A 47 12.77 6.90 -15.23
CA LYS A 47 13.08 7.65 -14.03
C LYS A 47 14.52 7.41 -13.58
N HIS A 48 15.27 8.51 -13.42
CA HIS A 48 16.65 8.50 -12.92
C HIS A 48 17.63 7.66 -13.75
N ASN A 49 17.32 7.37 -15.01
CA ASN A 49 18.17 6.57 -15.89
C ASN A 49 18.47 5.18 -15.32
N GLN A 50 17.61 4.62 -14.50
CA GLN A 50 17.80 3.35 -13.81
C GLN A 50 16.97 2.20 -14.37
N GLY A 51 16.40 2.37 -15.56
CA GLY A 51 15.50 1.39 -16.13
C GLY A 51 14.11 1.47 -15.50
N LYS A 52 13.48 0.32 -15.27
CA LYS A 52 12.12 0.30 -14.72
C LYS A 52 12.13 0.55 -13.22
N VAL A 53 11.32 1.51 -12.79
CA VAL A 53 11.08 1.81 -11.38
C VAL A 53 9.59 1.65 -11.13
N TYR A 54 9.24 0.95 -10.08
CA TYR A 54 7.85 0.73 -9.71
C TYR A 54 7.50 1.57 -8.50
N MET A 55 6.32 2.19 -8.56
CA MET A 55 5.79 2.98 -7.46
C MET A 55 4.53 2.30 -6.93
N CYS A 56 4.42 2.25 -5.63
CA CYS A 56 3.22 1.78 -4.97
C CYS A 56 2.73 2.85 -4.02
N THR A 57 1.46 3.19 -4.09
CA THR A 57 0.83 4.07 -3.11
C THR A 57 -0.21 3.28 -2.35
N GLY A 58 -0.34 3.56 -1.07
CA GLY A 58 -1.37 3.00 -0.24
C GLY A 58 -2.06 4.09 0.55
N HIS A 59 -3.38 4.15 0.45
CA HIS A 59 -4.18 5.12 1.19
C HIS A 59 -5.18 4.34 2.06
N LEU A 60 -4.98 4.42 3.36
CA LEU A 60 -5.75 3.66 4.34
C LEU A 60 -6.68 4.60 5.12
N PHE A 61 -7.94 4.22 5.25
CA PHE A 61 -8.96 5.01 5.92
C PHE A 61 -9.50 4.28 7.15
N VAL A 62 -9.52 4.98 8.27
CA VAL A 62 -10.17 4.54 9.51
C VAL A 62 -11.14 5.63 9.95
N PRO A 63 -12.04 5.37 10.91
CA PRO A 63 -12.94 6.43 11.37
C PRO A 63 -12.17 7.65 11.88
N GLY A 64 -12.37 8.79 11.22
CA GLY A 64 -11.77 10.06 11.62
C GLY A 64 -10.34 10.29 11.24
N LYS A 65 -9.70 9.38 10.49
CA LYS A 65 -8.28 9.50 10.14
C LYS A 65 -7.98 8.76 8.85
N ASP A 66 -6.95 9.21 8.13
CA ASP A 66 -6.43 8.49 6.98
C ASP A 66 -4.91 8.54 6.97
N PHE A 67 -4.31 7.58 6.30
CA PHE A 67 -2.86 7.45 6.18
C PHE A 67 -2.49 7.24 4.72
N TYR A 68 -1.46 7.92 4.26
CA TYR A 68 -1.01 7.82 2.88
C TYR A 68 0.49 7.55 2.84
N VAL A 69 0.89 6.55 2.05
CA VAL A 69 2.29 6.15 1.90
C VAL A 69 2.58 5.91 0.43
N GLU A 70 3.73 6.38 -0.03
CA GLU A 70 4.23 6.12 -1.38
C GLU A 70 5.66 5.60 -1.29
N LYS A 71 5.95 4.54 -2.02
CA LYS A 71 7.29 3.96 -2.10
C LYS A 71 7.67 3.65 -3.54
N GLU A 72 8.97 3.79 -3.85
CA GLU A 72 9.53 3.44 -5.15
C GLU A 72 10.55 2.32 -4.95
N GLU A 73 10.54 1.34 -5.84
CA GLU A 73 11.47 0.21 -5.82
C GLU A 73 11.70 -0.31 -7.22
N GLU A 74 12.82 -0.99 -7.42
CA GLU A 74 13.10 -1.68 -8.69
C GLU A 74 12.24 -2.94 -8.83
N ASP A 75 11.70 -3.45 -7.72
CA ASP A 75 10.85 -4.63 -7.65
C ASP A 75 9.47 -4.22 -7.17
N LEU A 76 8.44 -4.52 -7.98
CA LEU A 76 7.06 -4.17 -7.65
C LEU A 76 6.60 -4.76 -6.32
N TYR A 77 6.94 -6.01 -6.08
CA TYR A 77 6.52 -6.72 -4.87
C TYR A 77 7.17 -6.11 -3.63
N LYS A 78 8.41 -5.66 -3.75
CA LYS A 78 9.10 -4.93 -2.69
C LYS A 78 8.41 -3.61 -2.38
N ALA A 79 7.95 -2.90 -3.42
CA ALA A 79 7.25 -1.63 -3.24
C ALA A 79 5.95 -1.86 -2.43
N ILE A 80 5.22 -2.91 -2.77
CA ILE A 80 3.99 -3.28 -2.06
C ILE A 80 4.29 -3.58 -0.59
N ASP A 81 5.32 -4.39 -0.34
CA ASP A 81 5.71 -4.75 1.03
C ASP A 81 6.06 -3.52 1.86
N LYS A 82 6.82 -2.60 1.30
CA LYS A 82 7.25 -1.39 2.00
C LYS A 82 6.08 -0.47 2.32
N VAL A 83 5.12 -0.35 1.41
CA VAL A 83 3.92 0.44 1.66
C VAL A 83 3.11 -0.19 2.78
N ARG A 84 2.89 -1.51 2.71
CA ARG A 84 2.16 -2.22 3.75
C ARG A 84 2.83 -2.07 5.11
N ASP A 85 4.14 -2.25 5.17
CA ASP A 85 4.89 -2.15 6.43
C ASP A 85 4.80 -0.76 7.03
N HIS A 86 4.92 0.28 6.20
CA HIS A 86 4.85 1.66 6.69
C HIS A 86 3.43 2.02 7.16
N LEU A 87 2.41 1.58 6.44
CA LEU A 87 1.03 1.78 6.87
C LEU A 87 0.77 1.09 8.21
N GLN A 88 1.32 -0.11 8.38
CA GLN A 88 1.20 -0.85 9.64
C GLN A 88 1.82 -0.07 10.80
N GLU A 89 3.02 0.47 10.61
CA GLU A 89 3.68 1.29 11.63
C GLU A 89 2.85 2.50 12.01
N MET A 90 2.33 3.23 11.01
CA MET A 90 1.52 4.40 11.26
C MET A 90 0.23 4.05 12.00
N LEU A 91 -0.40 2.96 11.61
CA LEU A 91 -1.64 2.49 12.21
C LEU A 91 -1.45 2.09 13.68
N VAL A 92 -0.38 1.36 13.97
CA VAL A 92 -0.06 0.92 15.33
C VAL A 92 0.27 2.13 16.21
N ASP A 93 1.08 3.06 15.71
CA ASP A 93 1.42 4.29 16.44
C ASP A 93 0.17 5.10 16.77
N TRP A 94 -0.71 5.26 15.80
CA TRP A 94 -1.95 6.00 16.00
C TRP A 94 -2.85 5.34 17.06
N LYS A 95 -2.97 4.02 17.00
CA LYS A 95 -3.75 3.27 17.99
C LYS A 95 -3.21 3.46 19.40
N GLU A 96 -1.90 3.37 19.55
CA GLU A 96 -1.26 3.52 20.87
C GLU A 96 -1.48 4.91 21.43
N LYS A 97 -1.37 5.94 20.60
CA LYS A 97 -1.61 7.32 21.02
C LYS A 97 -3.07 7.57 21.38
N ALA A 98 -3.98 6.92 20.68
CA ALA A 98 -5.42 7.07 20.95
C ALA A 98 -5.82 6.45 22.29
N ARG A 99 -5.05 5.47 22.78
CA ARG A 99 -5.31 4.83 24.07
C ARG A 99 -4.79 5.64 25.26
N GLY A 100 -3.80 6.45 24.98
CA GLY A 100 -3.13 7.20 26.01
C GLY A 100 -3.79 8.48 26.36
#